data_b49de9993769f6f1b493d4ae140e37be
#
_entry.id   b49de9993769f6f1b493d4ae140e37be
#
_cell.length_a   1.000
_cell.length_b   1.000
_cell.length_c   1.000
_cell.angle_alpha   90.00
_cell.angle_beta   90.00
_cell.angle_gamma   90.00
#
_symmetry.space_group_name_H-M   'P 1'
#
loop_
_entity.id
_entity.type
_entity.pdbx_description
1 polymer ?
#
loop_
_entity_poly.entity_id
_entity_poly.type
_entity_poly.pdbx_seq_one_letter_code
_entity_poly.pdbx_strand_id
1 'polypeptide(L)'
;MAIDLKGAFFGTQIAAKQMIKQGGGGRIINITSVHEDCPMPGNTAYYLSKGGMRMLTRAARVELTKHNILVVGVGPGAVATPINVGTMQAPAKLIQLDKAIPVARMARPEEIARVVGFVAGDGASYLTATTIFADGGIMQGSVGL
;
A
#
# COMPACT_ATOMS: atom_id res chain seq x y z
N MET A 1 0.90 4.85 -14.54
CA MET A 1 2.12 5.57 -14.07
C MET A 1 1.83 7.03 -13.69
N ALA A 2 1.17 7.81 -14.52
CA ALA A 2 0.94 9.24 -14.19
C ALA A 2 0.07 9.45 -12.94
N ILE A 3 -1.00 8.69 -12.77
CA ILE A 3 -1.92 8.80 -11.62
C ILE A 3 -1.26 8.26 -10.35
N ASP A 4 -0.81 7.01 -10.37
CA ASP A 4 -0.30 6.36 -9.17
C ASP A 4 1.06 6.92 -8.72
N LEU A 5 2.12 6.70 -9.51
CA LEU A 5 3.48 7.03 -9.08
C LEU A 5 3.74 8.54 -9.07
N LYS A 6 3.37 9.24 -10.14
CA LYS A 6 3.57 10.70 -10.22
C LYS A 6 2.73 11.44 -9.19
N GLY A 7 1.48 10.99 -8.97
CA GLY A 7 0.61 11.53 -7.93
C GLY A 7 1.20 11.33 -6.52
N ALA A 8 1.68 10.13 -6.21
CA ALA A 8 2.32 9.84 -4.92
C ALA A 8 3.61 10.67 -4.73
N PHE A 9 4.44 10.81 -5.77
CA PHE A 9 5.67 11.60 -5.70
C PHE A 9 5.39 13.07 -5.35
N PHE A 10 4.52 13.73 -6.11
CA PHE A 10 4.20 15.13 -5.84
C PHE A 10 3.42 15.32 -4.55
N GLY A 11 2.50 14.41 -4.21
CA GLY A 11 1.81 14.41 -2.92
C GLY A 11 2.78 14.34 -1.75
N THR A 12 3.74 13.41 -1.81
CA THR A 12 4.81 13.28 -0.81
C THR A 12 5.65 14.56 -0.71
N GLN A 13 6.04 15.15 -1.86
CA GLN A 13 6.83 16.38 -1.88
C GLN A 13 6.09 17.57 -1.27
N ILE A 14 4.80 17.76 -1.60
CA ILE A 14 3.99 18.86 -1.08
C ILE A 14 3.75 18.69 0.42
N ALA A 15 3.38 17.47 0.86
CA ALA A 15 3.17 17.17 2.27
C ALA A 15 4.46 17.39 3.08
N ALA A 16 5.60 16.89 2.59
CA ALA A 16 6.89 17.09 3.25
C ALA A 16 7.26 18.57 3.41
N LYS A 17 7.12 19.37 2.35
CA LYS A 17 7.37 20.81 2.41
C LYS A 17 6.49 21.49 3.46
N GLN A 18 5.21 21.14 3.52
CA GLN A 18 4.28 21.70 4.48
C GLN A 18 4.62 21.29 5.91
N MET A 19 4.93 20.01 6.16
CA MET A 19 5.31 19.51 7.47
C MET A 19 6.63 20.14 7.97
N ILE A 20 7.61 20.31 7.10
CA ILE A 20 8.87 20.99 7.41
C ILE A 20 8.61 22.45 7.82
N LYS A 21 7.77 23.16 7.08
CA LYS A 21 7.38 24.55 7.37
C LYS A 21 6.66 24.69 8.72
N GLN A 22 5.79 23.73 9.05
CA GLN A 22 5.03 23.73 10.30
C GLN A 22 5.92 23.39 11.52
N GLY A 23 6.98 22.61 11.31
CA GLY A 23 7.76 22.02 12.41
C GLY A 23 7.04 20.87 13.12
N GLY A 24 7.72 20.24 14.09
CA GLY A 24 7.12 19.17 14.89
C GLY A 24 7.10 17.78 14.25
N GLY A 25 7.56 17.64 13.01
CA GLY A 25 7.56 16.35 12.30
C GLY A 25 6.26 16.06 11.60
N GLY A 26 6.00 14.78 11.34
CA GLY A 26 4.78 14.35 10.67
C GLY A 26 4.83 12.91 10.17
N ARG A 27 3.79 12.52 9.46
CA ARG A 27 3.68 11.17 8.90
C ARG A 27 3.07 11.20 7.50
N ILE A 28 3.71 10.52 6.56
CA ILE A 28 3.25 10.35 5.19
C ILE A 28 2.97 8.86 5.01
N ILE A 29 1.76 8.52 4.57
CA ILE A 29 1.34 7.13 4.34
C ILE A 29 1.02 6.97 2.86
N ASN A 30 1.80 6.15 2.17
CA ASN A 30 1.58 5.82 0.77
C ASN A 30 0.76 4.52 0.66
N ILE A 31 -0.39 4.57 0.01
CA ILE A 31 -1.17 3.37 -0.28
C ILE A 31 -0.58 2.68 -1.51
N THR A 32 0.20 1.64 -1.25
CA THR A 32 0.90 0.88 -2.28
C THR A 32 0.06 -0.32 -2.75
N SER A 33 0.58 -1.52 -2.75
CA SER A 33 -0.10 -2.78 -3.09
C SER A 33 0.85 -3.95 -2.81
N VAL A 34 0.31 -5.15 -2.63
CA VAL A 34 1.10 -6.40 -2.74
C VAL A 34 1.89 -6.47 -4.06
N HIS A 35 1.42 -5.79 -5.09
CA HIS A 35 2.05 -5.71 -6.40
C HIS A 35 3.26 -4.77 -6.48
N GLU A 36 3.70 -4.22 -5.37
CA GLU A 36 5.03 -3.61 -5.30
C GLU A 36 6.16 -4.66 -5.26
N ASP A 37 5.82 -5.90 -4.87
CA ASP A 37 6.73 -7.05 -4.75
C ASP A 37 6.28 -8.27 -5.55
N CYS A 38 4.97 -8.50 -5.69
CA CYS A 38 4.40 -9.67 -6.37
C CYS A 38 3.78 -9.29 -7.72
N PRO A 39 4.49 -9.43 -8.84
CA PRO A 39 3.92 -9.20 -10.16
C PRO A 39 2.98 -10.34 -10.56
N MET A 40 2.00 -10.02 -11.41
CA MET A 40 1.13 -10.97 -12.08
C MET A 40 1.11 -10.66 -13.58
N PRO A 41 0.79 -11.62 -14.46
CA PRO A 41 0.67 -11.35 -15.89
C PRO A 41 -0.35 -10.24 -16.20
N GLY A 42 -0.03 -9.40 -17.19
CA GLY A 42 -1.01 -8.52 -17.83
C GLY A 42 -1.06 -7.06 -17.37
N ASN A 43 -0.32 -6.63 -16.35
CA ASN A 43 -0.40 -5.24 -15.89
C ASN A 43 0.94 -4.61 -15.46
N THR A 44 1.95 -4.74 -16.30
CA THR A 44 3.33 -4.29 -16.03
C THR A 44 3.42 -2.83 -15.61
N ALA A 45 2.66 -1.93 -16.25
CA ALA A 45 2.66 -0.50 -15.92
C ALA A 45 2.20 -0.21 -14.48
N TYR A 46 1.24 -0.99 -13.99
CA TYR A 46 0.78 -0.90 -12.59
C TYR A 46 1.88 -1.34 -11.62
N TYR A 47 2.53 -2.47 -11.88
CA TYR A 47 3.61 -2.99 -11.02
C TYR A 47 4.82 -2.06 -10.98
N LEU A 48 5.20 -1.48 -12.12
CA LEU A 48 6.22 -0.43 -12.16
C LEU A 48 5.83 0.77 -11.29
N SER A 49 4.55 1.17 -11.33
CA SER A 49 4.06 2.27 -10.49
C SER A 49 4.13 1.92 -9.00
N LYS A 50 3.68 0.73 -8.61
CA LYS A 50 3.65 0.31 -7.20
C LYS A 50 5.05 0.01 -6.65
N GLY A 51 5.92 -0.61 -7.43
CA GLY A 51 7.34 -0.76 -7.11
C GLY A 51 8.06 0.58 -6.97
N GLY A 52 7.75 1.54 -7.85
CA GLY A 52 8.23 2.92 -7.75
C GLY A 52 7.73 3.61 -6.47
N MET A 53 6.48 3.41 -6.06
CA MET A 53 5.95 3.94 -4.79
C MET A 53 6.64 3.33 -3.57
N ARG A 54 7.00 2.05 -3.61
CA ARG A 54 7.82 1.41 -2.58
C ARG A 54 9.17 2.10 -2.44
N MET A 55 9.86 2.32 -3.56
CA MET A 55 11.15 3.01 -3.53
C MET A 55 11.02 4.47 -3.11
N LEU A 56 9.96 5.17 -3.54
CA LEU A 56 9.63 6.51 -3.06
C LEU A 56 9.48 6.56 -1.54
N THR A 57 8.74 5.61 -0.95
CA THR A 57 8.53 5.51 0.50
C THR A 57 9.87 5.40 1.25
N ARG A 58 10.79 4.58 0.74
CA ARG A 58 12.12 4.38 1.34
C ARG A 58 13.03 5.60 1.16
N ALA A 59 13.12 6.14 -0.06
CA ALA A 59 13.96 7.30 -0.37
C ALA A 59 13.49 8.55 0.40
N ALA A 60 12.20 8.85 0.36
CA ALA A 60 11.64 9.98 1.09
C ALA A 60 11.92 9.91 2.59
N ARG A 61 11.87 8.70 3.21
CA ARG A 61 12.21 8.57 4.63
C ARG A 61 13.66 8.94 4.91
N VAL A 62 14.62 8.50 4.07
CA VAL A 62 16.04 8.84 4.25
C VAL A 62 16.24 10.36 4.22
N GLU A 63 15.61 11.05 3.27
CA GLU A 63 15.71 12.50 3.14
C GLU A 63 15.02 13.28 4.27
N LEU A 64 13.88 12.75 4.78
CA LEU A 64 13.00 13.43 5.72
C LEU A 64 13.27 13.09 7.20
N THR A 65 14.19 12.16 7.48
CA THR A 65 14.58 11.76 8.85
C THR A 65 14.94 12.94 9.74
N LYS A 66 15.75 13.85 9.22
CA LYS A 66 16.21 15.04 9.96
C LYS A 66 15.08 16.01 10.36
N HIS A 67 13.92 15.88 9.75
CA HIS A 67 12.73 16.68 10.05
C HIS A 67 11.71 15.93 10.91
N ASN A 68 12.08 14.75 11.43
CA ASN A 68 11.18 13.87 12.21
C ASN A 68 9.89 13.50 11.44
N ILE A 69 9.97 13.35 10.12
CA ILE A 69 8.85 12.92 9.28
C ILE A 69 9.00 11.44 8.98
N LEU A 70 8.03 10.63 9.38
CA LEU A 70 7.96 9.20 9.09
C LEU A 70 7.28 8.98 7.73
N VAL A 71 7.78 8.02 6.96
CA VAL A 71 7.18 7.64 5.67
C VAL A 71 6.96 6.14 5.65
N VAL A 72 5.71 5.72 5.50
CA VAL A 72 5.29 4.31 5.59
C VAL A 72 4.41 3.96 4.39
N GLY A 73 4.57 2.75 3.86
CA GLY A 73 3.65 2.15 2.90
C GLY A 73 2.57 1.32 3.62
N VAL A 74 1.36 1.36 3.11
CA VAL A 74 0.34 0.34 3.38
C VAL A 74 0.05 -0.34 2.06
N GLY A 75 0.28 -1.66 1.99
CA GLY A 75 0.13 -2.48 0.79
C GLY A 75 -1.06 -3.43 0.90
N PRO A 76 -2.24 -3.04 0.40
CA PRO A 76 -3.39 -3.94 0.39
C PRO A 76 -3.20 -5.10 -0.59
N GLY A 77 -3.80 -6.25 -0.26
CA GLY A 77 -4.11 -7.31 -1.21
C GLY A 77 -5.40 -7.02 -1.99
N ALA A 78 -6.20 -8.05 -2.23
CA ALA A 78 -7.49 -7.89 -2.89
C ALA A 78 -8.51 -7.26 -1.93
N VAL A 79 -9.12 -6.14 -2.34
CA VAL A 79 -10.12 -5.39 -1.56
C VAL A 79 -11.42 -5.29 -2.35
N ALA A 80 -12.55 -5.48 -1.70
CA ALA A 80 -13.89 -5.40 -2.29
C ALA A 80 -14.28 -3.95 -2.58
N THR A 81 -13.77 -3.42 -3.68
CA THR A 81 -13.97 -2.03 -4.15
C THR A 81 -14.43 -2.03 -5.61
N PRO A 82 -14.92 -0.90 -6.14
CA PRO A 82 -15.33 -0.79 -7.54
C PRO A 82 -14.29 -1.24 -8.57
N ILE A 83 -13.00 -1.12 -8.28
CA ILE A 83 -11.93 -1.60 -9.17
C ILE A 83 -11.97 -3.13 -9.37
N ASN A 84 -12.51 -3.86 -8.41
CA ASN A 84 -12.64 -5.32 -8.43
C ASN A 84 -14.04 -5.83 -8.78
N VAL A 85 -14.95 -4.93 -9.23
CA VAL A 85 -16.35 -5.29 -9.54
C VAL A 85 -16.44 -6.41 -10.56
N GLY A 86 -15.58 -6.41 -11.59
CA GLY A 86 -15.57 -7.47 -12.60
C GLY A 86 -15.20 -8.85 -12.05
N THR A 87 -14.39 -8.92 -10.99
CA THR A 87 -14.08 -10.16 -10.29
C THR A 87 -15.23 -10.56 -9.37
N MET A 88 -15.78 -9.61 -8.61
CA MET A 88 -16.89 -9.86 -7.69
C MET A 88 -18.17 -10.33 -8.39
N GLN A 89 -18.42 -9.87 -9.63
CA GLN A 89 -19.57 -10.26 -10.45
C GLN A 89 -19.35 -11.55 -11.24
N ALA A 90 -18.16 -12.14 -11.20
CA ALA A 90 -17.81 -13.37 -11.90
C ALA A 90 -17.54 -14.50 -10.91
N PRO A 91 -18.52 -15.36 -10.54
CA PRO A 91 -18.39 -16.35 -9.49
C PRO A 91 -17.16 -17.25 -9.59
N ALA A 92 -16.83 -17.71 -10.80
CA ALA A 92 -15.65 -18.55 -11.02
C ALA A 92 -14.33 -17.81 -10.70
N LYS A 93 -14.23 -16.52 -11.08
CA LYS A 93 -13.05 -15.69 -10.78
C LYS A 93 -12.95 -15.37 -9.29
N LEU A 94 -14.09 -15.10 -8.65
CA LEU A 94 -14.13 -14.84 -7.22
C LEU A 94 -13.69 -16.07 -6.42
N ILE A 95 -14.22 -17.26 -6.73
CA ILE A 95 -13.81 -18.52 -6.09
C ILE A 95 -12.32 -18.78 -6.27
N GLN A 96 -11.78 -18.52 -7.47
CA GLN A 96 -10.36 -18.68 -7.75
C GLN A 96 -9.51 -17.70 -6.93
N LEU A 97 -9.94 -16.45 -6.82
CA LEU A 97 -9.25 -15.43 -6.02
C LEU A 97 -9.31 -15.79 -4.53
N ASP A 98 -10.49 -16.15 -4.00
CA ASP A 98 -10.65 -16.51 -2.59
C ASP A 98 -9.80 -17.72 -2.21
N LYS A 99 -9.66 -18.69 -3.11
CA LYS A 99 -8.75 -19.84 -2.89
C LYS A 99 -7.28 -19.43 -2.87
N ALA A 100 -6.90 -18.37 -3.58
CA ALA A 100 -5.52 -17.87 -3.58
C ALA A 100 -5.17 -17.04 -2.33
N ILE A 101 -6.18 -16.59 -1.59
CA ILE A 101 -6.00 -15.81 -0.36
C ILE A 101 -6.13 -16.76 0.84
N PRO A 102 -5.12 -16.91 1.71
CA PRO A 102 -5.19 -17.80 2.88
C PRO A 102 -6.41 -17.55 3.80
N VAL A 103 -6.83 -16.29 4.00
CA VAL A 103 -8.07 -15.95 4.73
C VAL A 103 -9.35 -16.24 3.94
N ALA A 104 -9.23 -16.77 2.71
CA ALA A 104 -10.32 -17.24 1.84
C ALA A 104 -11.40 -16.18 1.52
N ARG A 105 -11.03 -14.92 1.46
CA ARG A 105 -11.91 -13.81 1.04
C ARG A 105 -11.13 -12.54 0.71
N MET A 106 -11.75 -11.65 -0.04
CA MET A 106 -11.28 -10.27 -0.18
C MET A 106 -11.43 -9.50 1.13
N ALA A 107 -10.57 -8.51 1.36
CA ALA A 107 -10.72 -7.56 2.44
C ALA A 107 -11.89 -6.60 2.18
N ARG A 108 -12.53 -6.11 3.24
CA ARG A 108 -13.42 -4.96 3.17
C ARG A 108 -12.60 -3.68 3.23
N PRO A 109 -13.04 -2.58 2.60
CA PRO A 109 -12.33 -1.29 2.64
C PRO A 109 -12.03 -0.81 4.07
N GLU A 110 -12.95 -1.05 5.02
CA GLU A 110 -12.80 -0.67 6.42
C GLU A 110 -11.65 -1.41 7.13
N GLU A 111 -11.31 -2.62 6.68
CA GLU A 111 -10.18 -3.37 7.23
C GLU A 111 -8.86 -2.70 6.85
N ILE A 112 -8.74 -2.22 5.61
CA ILE A 112 -7.58 -1.45 5.17
C ILE A 112 -7.53 -0.09 5.87
N ALA A 113 -8.68 0.59 6.00
CA ALA A 113 -8.77 1.89 6.69
C ALA A 113 -8.30 1.80 8.15
N ARG A 114 -8.60 0.70 8.86
CA ARG A 114 -8.11 0.48 10.23
C ARG A 114 -6.59 0.33 10.29
N VAL A 115 -5.98 -0.36 9.32
CA VAL A 115 -4.51 -0.44 9.22
C VAL A 115 -3.90 0.94 8.99
N VAL A 116 -4.49 1.74 8.10
CA VAL A 116 -4.06 3.13 7.86
C VAL A 116 -4.21 3.96 9.13
N GLY A 117 -5.33 3.82 9.85
CA GLY A 117 -5.56 4.50 11.13
C GLY A 117 -4.51 4.13 12.19
N PHE A 118 -4.16 2.84 12.31
CA PHE A 118 -3.08 2.40 13.19
C PHE A 118 -1.73 3.02 12.79
N VAL A 119 -1.39 2.94 11.49
CA VAL A 119 -0.13 3.52 10.98
C VAL A 119 -0.10 5.04 11.16
N ALA A 120 -1.23 5.72 11.14
CA ALA A 120 -1.33 7.16 11.40
C ALA A 120 -1.19 7.54 12.88
N GLY A 121 -1.44 6.61 13.80
CA GLY A 121 -1.43 6.84 15.24
C GLY A 121 -0.05 6.66 15.90
N ASP A 122 0.02 6.99 17.19
CA ASP A 122 1.26 6.95 17.97
C ASP A 122 1.80 5.54 18.18
N GLY A 123 0.93 4.51 18.16
CA GLY A 123 1.34 3.11 18.24
C GLY A 123 2.29 2.66 17.13
N ALA A 124 2.37 3.42 16.03
CA ALA A 124 3.25 3.16 14.89
C ALA A 124 4.48 4.10 14.85
N SER A 125 4.86 4.71 15.97
CA SER A 125 5.93 5.72 16.04
C SER A 125 7.33 5.20 15.64
N TYR A 126 7.52 3.88 15.65
CA TYR A 126 8.78 3.24 15.20
C TYR A 126 8.71 2.60 13.81
N LEU A 127 7.57 2.76 13.12
CA LEU A 127 7.38 2.23 11.76
C LEU A 127 7.74 3.30 10.72
N THR A 128 8.73 3.00 9.88
CA THR A 128 9.12 3.90 8.78
C THR A 128 9.95 3.16 7.73
N ALA A 129 10.02 3.67 6.51
CA ALA A 129 10.74 3.11 5.36
C ALA A 129 10.33 1.67 4.99
N THR A 130 9.17 1.24 5.41
CA THR A 130 8.64 -0.12 5.19
C THR A 130 7.22 -0.06 4.65
N THR A 131 6.75 -1.17 4.11
CA THR A 131 5.33 -1.37 3.77
C THR A 131 4.73 -2.39 4.72
N ILE A 132 3.60 -2.04 5.30
CA ILE A 132 2.74 -2.96 6.07
C ILE A 132 1.75 -3.57 5.09
N PHE A 133 1.87 -4.86 4.83
CA PHE A 133 0.94 -5.58 3.96
C PHE A 133 -0.32 -6.00 4.72
N ALA A 134 -1.48 -5.66 4.17
CA ALA A 134 -2.80 -6.03 4.66
C ALA A 134 -3.49 -6.83 3.54
N ASP A 135 -3.11 -8.10 3.40
CA ASP A 135 -3.31 -8.88 2.18
C ASP A 135 -3.99 -10.25 2.40
N GLY A 136 -4.36 -10.56 3.64
CA GLY A 136 -4.94 -11.86 3.98
C GLY A 136 -3.97 -13.03 3.78
N GLY A 137 -2.67 -12.76 3.67
CA GLY A 137 -1.60 -13.73 3.48
C GLY A 137 -1.32 -14.11 2.03
N ILE A 138 -1.90 -13.41 1.04
CA ILE A 138 -1.76 -13.79 -0.38
C ILE A 138 -0.31 -13.78 -0.86
N MET A 139 0.54 -12.91 -0.31
CA MET A 139 1.97 -12.87 -0.66
C MET A 139 2.78 -14.02 -0.07
N GLN A 140 2.34 -14.60 1.04
CA GLN A 140 3.03 -15.65 1.77
C GLN A 140 2.36 -17.01 1.61
N GLY A 141 1.16 -17.03 1.06
CA GLY A 141 0.37 -18.22 0.90
C GLY A 141 0.86 -19.09 -0.24
N SER A 142 1.52 -20.17 0.08
CA SER A 142 1.59 -21.34 -0.80
C SER A 142 0.34 -22.19 -0.52
N VAL A 143 -0.72 -21.96 -1.29
CA VAL A 143 -1.94 -22.79 -1.23
C VAL A 143 -1.76 -24.12 -1.97
N GLY A 144 -0.58 -24.66 -2.03
CA GLY A 144 -0.27 -25.80 -2.87
C GLY A 144 0.59 -26.86 -2.23
N LEU A 145 0.54 -27.01 -0.91
CA LEU A 145 1.16 -28.16 -0.23
C LEU A 145 0.09 -29.12 0.25
#